data_6586b6919a58577b393f933cd7e0e3ff
#
_entry.id   6586b6919a58577b393f933cd7e0e3ff
#
_cell.length_a   1.000
_cell.length_b   1.000
_cell.length_c   1.000
_cell.angle_alpha   90.00
_cell.angle_beta   90.00
_cell.angle_gamma   90.00
#
_symmetry.space_group_name_H-M   'P 1'
#
loop_
_entity.id
_entity.type
_entity.pdbx_description
1 polymer ?
#
loop_
_entity_poly.entity_id
_entity_poly.type
_entity_poly.pdbx_seq_one_letter_code
_entity_poly.pdbx_strand_id
1 'polypeptide(L)'
;DPEAGLERVPVAIVNDDEAIIQTGDDGEEQYILAGRQLVTELTGSDSPADLDWQLTNDSDAAEMLASGEVYAILTVPSDFSEAILSTGGDDPQQASIEIRTDDAHSYVSGAVASALGDGMVRAFGSEITEQFIVGVFDEVGNSLTEAADAAQQLADGAADAASGAVEFADGVGSYTGGVASLASGARELDAGAEELDALVSGTQEYAAGVAQLSEQIAATTTALQSDPTNPTLLGTLAYLSALLEDAADGGSELAAGTSSAVTGIQGGISELASGATTLADNGAPLATGADELADGIGELADGSDEFATGLDEGAEAFVGEDGSAEALAAVAADPVGYELATDNEVDDALQAIATPLVPLALWIGAIVSFLALAPLTRGMLGSSAASGRLLATVLARASAVTAAQAVLLVGLLHVVAGVSWALLPATLVFSLLVALAFTAFHAALTIAFGRPGLIGSFIVLAVQLAAMGIVPTEALAPPFAAISPYLPLTWATTGLQQIITSGSASVVVGMAVALLAFGALSAAFAAFALGRTRRAVALGLLPANA
;
A
#
# COMPACT_ATOMS: atom_id res chain seq x y z
N ASP A 1 6.93 20.64 2.75
CA ASP A 1 6.28 21.50 1.78
C ASP A 1 6.05 20.68 0.50
N PRO A 2 4.80 20.39 0.10
CA PRO A 2 4.53 19.58 -1.09
C PRO A 2 5.02 20.26 -2.38
N GLU A 3 5.02 21.58 -2.44
CA GLU A 3 5.45 22.37 -3.59
C GLU A 3 6.96 22.22 -3.84
N ALA A 4 7.79 22.20 -2.80
CA ALA A 4 9.24 21.94 -2.91
C ALA A 4 9.62 20.55 -3.46
N GLY A 5 8.65 19.65 -3.64
CA GLY A 5 8.84 18.34 -4.25
C GLY A 5 8.70 18.37 -5.77
N LEU A 6 7.84 19.24 -6.30
CA LEU A 6 7.58 19.35 -7.73
C LEU A 6 8.75 19.96 -8.51
N GLU A 7 9.48 20.90 -7.90
CA GLU A 7 10.70 21.53 -8.47
C GLU A 7 11.78 20.52 -8.94
N ARG A 8 11.63 19.27 -8.59
CA ARG A 8 12.60 18.21 -8.90
C ARG A 8 12.05 17.13 -9.82
N VAL A 9 10.80 17.31 -10.30
CA VAL A 9 10.19 16.35 -11.22
C VAL A 9 10.65 16.71 -12.63
N PRO A 10 11.43 15.85 -13.31
CA PRO A 10 11.91 16.13 -14.66
C PRO A 10 10.79 15.96 -15.67
N VAL A 11 10.63 16.97 -16.54
CA VAL A 11 9.67 17.00 -17.64
C VAL A 11 10.40 17.44 -18.92
N ALA A 12 10.25 16.66 -19.99
CA ALA A 12 10.79 17.04 -21.29
C ALA A 12 9.89 18.08 -21.97
N ILE A 13 10.50 19.04 -22.66
CA ILE A 13 9.80 20.00 -23.49
C ILE A 13 10.33 19.94 -24.92
N VAL A 14 9.42 19.78 -25.87
CA VAL A 14 9.67 19.74 -27.31
C VAL A 14 8.94 20.91 -27.95
N ASN A 15 9.62 21.67 -28.80
CA ASN A 15 9.03 22.77 -29.52
C ASN A 15 9.16 22.56 -31.02
N ASP A 16 8.07 22.14 -31.64
CA ASP A 16 7.96 21.94 -33.09
C ASP A 16 7.27 23.13 -33.78
N ASP A 17 6.89 24.18 -33.01
CA ASP A 17 6.18 25.36 -33.52
C ASP A 17 6.97 26.07 -34.63
N GLU A 18 6.27 26.36 -35.74
CA GLU A 18 6.82 27.08 -36.89
C GLU A 18 6.56 28.58 -36.75
N ALA A 19 7.61 29.36 -37.03
CA ALA A 19 7.50 30.81 -37.02
C ALA A 19 6.55 31.34 -38.11
N ILE A 20 5.59 32.19 -37.76
CA ILE A 20 4.69 32.83 -38.70
C ILE A 20 5.17 34.24 -38.98
N ILE A 21 5.13 34.60 -40.26
CA ILE A 21 5.44 35.97 -40.72
C ILE A 21 4.12 36.70 -40.94
N GLN A 22 3.84 37.68 -40.11
CA GLN A 22 2.71 38.60 -40.31
C GLN A 22 3.23 39.92 -40.89
N THR A 23 2.60 40.37 -41.97
CA THR A 23 2.92 41.68 -42.55
C THR A 23 1.96 42.70 -41.94
N GLY A 24 2.49 43.65 -41.19
CA GLY A 24 1.71 44.75 -40.62
C GLY A 24 1.14 45.71 -41.68
N ASP A 25 0.20 46.56 -41.31
CA ASP A 25 -0.40 47.57 -42.16
C ASP A 25 0.62 48.61 -42.71
N ASP A 26 1.79 48.68 -42.06
CA ASP A 26 2.94 49.50 -42.45
C ASP A 26 3.90 48.79 -43.45
N GLY A 27 3.64 47.50 -43.76
CA GLY A 27 4.44 46.65 -44.64
C GLY A 27 5.69 46.08 -44.00
N GLU A 28 5.85 46.20 -42.69
CA GLU A 28 6.93 45.53 -41.96
C GLU A 28 6.57 44.05 -41.66
N GLU A 29 7.55 43.15 -41.85
CA GLU A 29 7.40 41.72 -41.52
C GLU A 29 7.70 41.50 -40.04
N GLN A 30 6.71 41.05 -39.29
CA GLN A 30 6.85 40.64 -37.88
C GLN A 30 6.84 39.13 -37.77
N TYR A 31 7.85 38.60 -37.10
CA TYR A 31 7.92 37.17 -36.81
C TYR A 31 7.20 36.88 -35.50
N ILE A 32 6.20 36.03 -35.57
CA ILE A 32 5.47 35.56 -34.41
C ILE A 32 5.98 34.15 -34.07
N LEU A 33 6.40 33.99 -32.82
CA LEU A 33 7.09 32.81 -32.29
C LEU A 33 6.45 32.43 -30.94
N ALA A 34 5.12 32.19 -30.93
CA ALA A 34 4.36 31.96 -29.72
C ALA A 34 4.86 30.73 -28.95
N GLY A 35 5.21 29.62 -29.65
CA GLY A 35 5.75 28.44 -29.01
C GLY A 35 7.12 28.67 -28.36
N ARG A 36 7.98 29.49 -28.97
CA ARG A 36 9.27 29.85 -28.35
C ARG A 36 9.08 30.75 -27.13
N GLN A 37 8.10 31.63 -27.15
CA GLN A 37 7.77 32.46 -26.00
C GLN A 37 7.27 31.58 -24.86
N LEU A 38 6.36 30.64 -25.14
CA LEU A 38 5.86 29.66 -24.19
C LEU A 38 7.02 28.87 -23.54
N VAL A 39 7.93 28.30 -24.34
CA VAL A 39 9.10 27.57 -23.81
C VAL A 39 9.98 28.45 -22.94
N THR A 40 10.17 29.74 -23.33
CA THR A 40 10.99 30.66 -22.54
C THR A 40 10.36 30.97 -21.19
N GLU A 41 9.04 31.11 -21.11
CA GLU A 41 8.32 31.37 -19.86
C GLU A 41 8.32 30.13 -18.98
N LEU A 42 8.11 28.94 -19.55
CA LEU A 42 8.12 27.67 -18.78
C LEU A 42 9.51 27.35 -18.21
N THR A 43 10.58 27.69 -18.95
CA THR A 43 11.96 27.43 -18.51
C THR A 43 12.58 28.61 -17.74
N GLY A 44 11.85 29.72 -17.62
CA GLY A 44 12.30 30.91 -16.90
C GLY A 44 12.24 30.80 -15.39
N SER A 45 12.91 31.74 -14.71
CA SER A 45 12.96 31.76 -13.23
C SER A 45 11.63 32.12 -12.56
N ASP A 46 10.68 32.66 -13.29
CA ASP A 46 9.34 33.07 -12.84
C ASP A 46 8.26 32.13 -13.42
N SER A 47 8.65 30.90 -13.79
CA SER A 47 7.76 29.90 -14.36
C SER A 47 6.54 29.62 -13.47
N PRO A 48 5.34 29.55 -14.03
CA PRO A 48 4.13 29.21 -13.28
C PRO A 48 4.14 27.75 -12.79
N ALA A 49 5.03 26.91 -13.35
CA ALA A 49 5.24 25.53 -12.94
C ALA A 49 6.73 25.31 -12.63
N ASP A 50 7.04 25.26 -11.36
CA ASP A 50 8.40 25.08 -10.84
C ASP A 50 8.80 23.59 -10.99
N LEU A 51 9.22 23.20 -12.22
CA LEU A 51 9.61 21.83 -12.60
C LEU A 51 11.01 21.82 -13.18
N ASP A 52 11.63 20.64 -13.22
CA ASP A 52 12.92 20.42 -13.87
C ASP A 52 12.74 20.24 -15.38
N TRP A 53 12.63 21.36 -16.10
CA TRP A 53 12.39 21.38 -17.56
C TRP A 53 13.63 20.99 -18.34
N GLN A 54 13.48 19.98 -19.22
CA GLN A 54 14.54 19.49 -20.09
C GLN A 54 14.18 19.72 -21.55
N LEU A 55 14.79 20.74 -22.17
CA LEU A 55 14.56 21.04 -23.60
C LEU A 55 15.25 20.00 -24.46
N THR A 56 14.49 19.33 -25.31
CA THR A 56 14.99 18.24 -26.16
C THR A 56 14.18 18.15 -27.47
N ASN A 57 14.42 17.13 -28.28
CA ASN A 57 13.64 16.82 -29.48
C ASN A 57 12.69 15.65 -29.22
N ASP A 58 11.71 15.45 -30.11
CA ASP A 58 10.66 14.44 -29.95
C ASP A 58 11.21 13.02 -29.78
N SER A 59 12.24 12.60 -30.53
CA SER A 59 12.80 11.26 -30.44
C SER A 59 13.51 10.99 -29.09
N ASP A 60 14.28 11.96 -28.61
CA ASP A 60 14.99 11.84 -27.34
C ASP A 60 14.00 11.94 -26.17
N ALA A 61 12.99 12.81 -26.25
CA ALA A 61 11.91 12.91 -25.27
C ALA A 61 11.17 11.57 -25.11
N ALA A 62 10.82 10.91 -26.22
CA ALA A 62 10.14 9.61 -26.18
C ALA A 62 11.01 8.52 -25.53
N GLU A 63 12.33 8.53 -25.76
CA GLU A 63 13.26 7.59 -25.11
C GLU A 63 13.37 7.87 -23.58
N MET A 64 13.44 9.15 -23.20
CA MET A 64 13.47 9.57 -21.80
C MET A 64 12.19 9.19 -21.05
N LEU A 65 11.02 9.36 -21.67
CA LEU A 65 9.73 8.94 -21.09
C LEU A 65 9.67 7.41 -20.93
N ALA A 66 10.03 6.67 -21.97
CA ALA A 66 10.02 5.21 -21.95
C ALA A 66 11.05 4.61 -20.99
N SER A 67 12.13 5.33 -20.65
CA SER A 67 13.11 4.91 -19.64
C SER A 67 12.75 5.36 -18.22
N GLY A 68 11.78 6.28 -18.05
CA GLY A 68 11.42 6.90 -16.78
C GLY A 68 12.40 7.99 -16.34
N GLU A 69 13.21 8.53 -17.25
CA GLU A 69 14.09 9.67 -16.99
C GLU A 69 13.30 10.98 -16.87
N VAL A 70 12.17 11.07 -17.59
CA VAL A 70 11.16 12.12 -17.42
C VAL A 70 9.79 11.49 -17.16
N TYR A 71 8.90 12.22 -16.50
CA TYR A 71 7.55 11.78 -16.15
C TYR A 71 6.46 12.28 -17.09
N ALA A 72 6.76 13.29 -17.86
CA ALA A 72 5.90 13.81 -18.92
C ALA A 72 6.73 14.42 -20.04
N ILE A 73 6.14 14.48 -21.23
CA ILE A 73 6.62 15.26 -22.38
C ILE A 73 5.57 16.31 -22.66
N LEU A 74 5.98 17.54 -22.78
CA LEU A 74 5.18 18.64 -23.28
C LEU A 74 5.66 18.96 -24.69
N THR A 75 4.77 18.84 -25.68
CA THR A 75 5.06 19.18 -27.08
C THR A 75 4.23 20.37 -27.49
N VAL A 76 4.89 21.41 -27.99
CA VAL A 76 4.25 22.53 -28.68
C VAL A 76 4.19 22.18 -30.16
N PRO A 77 2.99 21.96 -30.73
CA PRO A 77 2.85 21.51 -32.12
C PRO A 77 3.21 22.59 -33.13
N SER A 78 3.43 22.19 -34.38
CA SER A 78 3.94 23.07 -35.46
C SER A 78 3.00 24.19 -35.86
N ASP A 79 1.71 24.04 -35.56
CA ASP A 79 0.63 25.01 -35.89
C ASP A 79 0.25 25.89 -34.68
N PHE A 80 0.97 25.82 -33.57
CA PHE A 80 0.64 26.53 -32.34
C PHE A 80 0.59 28.05 -32.54
N SER A 81 1.59 28.67 -33.22
CA SER A 81 1.60 30.08 -33.54
C SER A 81 0.46 30.46 -34.49
N GLU A 82 0.09 29.58 -35.43
CA GLU A 82 -1.04 29.81 -36.37
C GLU A 82 -2.37 29.81 -35.61
N ALA A 83 -2.58 28.85 -34.73
CA ALA A 83 -3.78 28.77 -33.90
C ALA A 83 -3.94 30.01 -33.00
N ILE A 84 -2.85 30.44 -32.32
CA ILE A 84 -2.87 31.66 -31.50
C ILE A 84 -3.28 32.89 -32.34
N LEU A 85 -2.76 33.02 -33.57
CA LEU A 85 -3.10 34.14 -34.43
C LEU A 85 -4.53 34.08 -34.99
N SER A 86 -5.06 32.86 -35.17
CA SER A 86 -6.41 32.67 -35.68
C SER A 86 -7.49 33.20 -34.73
N THR A 87 -7.15 33.33 -33.43
CA THR A 87 -8.08 33.80 -32.36
C THR A 87 -8.67 35.19 -32.67
N GLY A 88 -7.99 36.02 -33.50
CA GLY A 88 -8.47 37.32 -33.96
C GLY A 88 -9.09 37.32 -35.36
N GLY A 89 -9.25 36.18 -36.02
CA GLY A 89 -9.73 36.01 -37.38
C GLY A 89 -11.17 35.51 -37.47
N ASP A 90 -11.64 35.32 -38.73
CA ASP A 90 -13.00 34.85 -39.04
C ASP A 90 -13.21 33.33 -38.71
N ASP A 91 -12.14 32.57 -38.49
CA ASP A 91 -12.19 31.13 -38.15
C ASP A 91 -11.23 30.83 -36.98
N PRO A 92 -11.63 31.21 -35.77
CA PRO A 92 -10.79 31.05 -34.58
C PRO A 92 -10.58 29.60 -34.25
N GLN A 93 -9.31 29.21 -34.03
CA GLN A 93 -8.94 27.87 -33.63
C GLN A 93 -8.22 27.90 -32.27
N GLN A 94 -8.54 26.97 -31.42
CA GLN A 94 -7.87 26.82 -30.15
C GLN A 94 -6.44 26.30 -30.36
N ALA A 95 -5.45 26.98 -29.82
CA ALA A 95 -4.08 26.49 -29.81
C ALA A 95 -4.00 25.27 -28.81
N SER A 96 -3.42 24.18 -29.25
CA SER A 96 -3.32 22.96 -28.45
C SER A 96 -1.87 22.67 -28.11
N ILE A 97 -1.63 22.21 -26.88
CA ILE A 97 -0.35 21.66 -26.41
C ILE A 97 -0.56 20.17 -26.16
N GLU A 98 0.34 19.34 -26.64
CA GLU A 98 0.27 17.91 -26.37
C GLU A 98 1.07 17.58 -25.11
N ILE A 99 0.43 16.92 -24.13
CA ILE A 99 1.09 16.41 -22.93
C ILE A 99 1.01 14.88 -22.98
N ARG A 100 2.18 14.23 -22.94
CA ARG A 100 2.28 12.77 -22.98
C ARG A 100 2.90 12.24 -21.70
N THR A 101 2.29 11.22 -21.11
CA THR A 101 2.72 10.56 -19.87
C THR A 101 2.81 9.06 -20.07
N ASP A 102 3.43 8.34 -19.09
CA ASP A 102 3.53 6.87 -19.10
C ASP A 102 3.18 6.30 -17.71
N ASP A 103 2.03 5.60 -17.62
CA ASP A 103 1.55 4.96 -16.40
C ASP A 103 2.43 3.77 -15.96
N ALA A 104 3.30 3.26 -16.84
CA ALA A 104 4.24 2.24 -16.46
C ALA A 104 5.26 2.71 -15.41
N HIS A 105 5.57 4.01 -15.37
CA HIS A 105 6.54 4.58 -14.43
C HIS A 105 5.88 5.27 -13.24
N SER A 106 4.73 5.92 -13.43
CA SER A 106 4.01 6.57 -12.34
C SER A 106 2.53 6.75 -12.67
N TYR A 107 1.64 6.23 -11.83
CA TYR A 107 0.19 6.48 -11.95
C TYR A 107 -0.21 7.93 -11.62
N VAL A 108 0.69 8.70 -11.03
CA VAL A 108 0.45 10.11 -10.64
C VAL A 108 0.86 11.05 -11.75
N SER A 109 1.64 10.58 -12.75
CA SER A 109 2.10 11.43 -13.87
C SER A 109 0.95 12.04 -14.65
N GLY A 110 -0.12 11.29 -14.92
CA GLY A 110 -1.33 11.81 -15.55
C GLY A 110 -2.01 12.92 -14.75
N ALA A 111 -2.13 12.76 -13.43
CA ALA A 111 -2.71 13.78 -12.56
C ALA A 111 -1.82 15.04 -12.46
N VAL A 112 -0.51 14.86 -12.45
CA VAL A 112 0.47 15.97 -12.48
C VAL A 112 0.41 16.67 -13.84
N ALA A 113 0.33 15.92 -14.92
CA ALA A 113 0.21 16.46 -16.29
C ALA A 113 -1.09 17.23 -16.49
N SER A 114 -2.21 16.72 -15.98
CA SER A 114 -3.49 17.45 -16.01
C SER A 114 -3.43 18.75 -15.20
N ALA A 115 -2.87 18.70 -13.99
CA ALA A 115 -2.69 19.91 -13.17
C ALA A 115 -1.76 20.94 -13.82
N LEU A 116 -0.75 20.47 -14.56
CA LEU A 116 0.13 21.28 -15.38
C LEU A 116 -0.60 21.91 -16.56
N GLY A 117 -1.33 21.11 -17.35
CA GLY A 117 -2.14 21.56 -18.45
C GLY A 117 -3.13 22.65 -17.99
N ASP A 118 -3.86 22.37 -16.91
CA ASP A 118 -4.77 23.33 -16.28
C ASP A 118 -4.07 24.59 -15.77
N GLY A 119 -2.85 24.46 -15.25
CA GLY A 119 -2.02 25.59 -14.80
C GLY A 119 -1.57 26.47 -15.95
N MET A 120 -1.10 25.84 -17.04
CA MET A 120 -0.65 26.54 -18.25
C MET A 120 -1.79 27.25 -18.99
N VAL A 121 -2.89 26.52 -19.19
CA VAL A 121 -4.10 27.07 -19.81
C VAL A 121 -4.55 28.33 -19.08
N ARG A 122 -4.56 28.31 -17.75
CA ARG A 122 -4.91 29.49 -16.94
C ARG A 122 -3.89 30.63 -17.05
N ALA A 123 -2.60 30.33 -17.06
CA ALA A 123 -1.56 31.35 -17.11
C ALA A 123 -1.54 32.06 -18.48
N PHE A 124 -1.58 31.27 -19.56
CA PHE A 124 -1.58 31.80 -20.93
C PHE A 124 -2.91 32.46 -21.33
N GLY A 125 -4.04 31.84 -20.91
CA GLY A 125 -5.35 32.40 -21.18
C GLY A 125 -5.52 33.80 -20.61
N SER A 126 -4.92 34.10 -19.43
CA SER A 126 -5.02 35.43 -18.82
C SER A 126 -4.28 36.51 -19.59
N GLU A 127 -3.16 36.22 -20.23
CA GLU A 127 -2.32 37.21 -20.93
C GLU A 127 -2.88 37.57 -22.32
N ILE A 128 -3.42 36.56 -23.00
CA ILE A 128 -4.11 36.78 -24.30
C ILE A 128 -5.43 37.54 -24.07
N THR A 129 -6.14 37.25 -22.98
CA THR A 129 -7.41 37.92 -22.67
C THR A 129 -7.25 39.41 -22.37
N GLU A 130 -6.14 39.88 -21.76
CA GLU A 130 -5.89 41.31 -21.53
C GLU A 130 -5.77 42.12 -22.85
N GLN A 131 -5.25 41.52 -23.90
CA GLN A 131 -5.18 42.17 -25.25
C GLN A 131 -6.53 42.16 -25.98
N PHE A 132 -7.44 41.26 -25.63
CA PHE A 132 -8.72 41.04 -26.32
C PHE A 132 -9.95 41.67 -25.65
N ILE A 133 -9.86 42.10 -24.37
CA ILE A 133 -11.01 42.55 -23.57
C ILE A 133 -11.79 43.74 -24.17
N VAL A 134 -11.23 44.53 -25.09
CA VAL A 134 -11.91 45.72 -25.66
C VAL A 134 -13.07 45.36 -26.63
N GLY A 135 -13.13 44.06 -27.09
CA GLY A 135 -14.20 43.62 -28.03
C GLY A 135 -15.17 42.56 -27.45
N VAL A 136 -14.94 42.04 -26.26
CA VAL A 136 -15.48 40.73 -25.83
C VAL A 136 -16.64 40.82 -24.83
N PHE A 137 -17.16 42.02 -24.48
CA PHE A 137 -18.22 42.12 -23.46
C PHE A 137 -19.57 41.49 -23.86
N ASP A 138 -19.81 41.27 -25.17
CA ASP A 138 -21.03 40.59 -25.64
C ASP A 138 -20.96 39.04 -25.56
N GLU A 139 -19.79 38.48 -25.28
CA GLU A 139 -19.51 37.04 -25.40
C GLU A 139 -19.42 36.28 -24.08
N VAL A 140 -19.47 36.98 -22.94
CA VAL A 140 -19.32 36.35 -21.60
C VAL A 140 -20.49 35.42 -21.24
N GLY A 141 -21.67 35.62 -21.87
CA GLY A 141 -22.86 34.84 -21.57
C GLY A 141 -22.77 33.33 -21.87
N ASN A 142 -22.11 32.97 -23.00
CA ASN A 142 -22.01 31.55 -23.40
C ASN A 142 -20.99 30.78 -22.54
N SER A 143 -19.90 31.43 -22.11
CA SER A 143 -18.90 30.83 -21.21
C SER A 143 -19.46 30.53 -19.82
N LEU A 144 -20.48 31.31 -19.39
CA LEU A 144 -21.16 31.03 -18.11
C LEU A 144 -22.03 29.78 -18.19
N THR A 145 -22.66 29.49 -19.34
CA THR A 145 -23.50 28.28 -19.50
C THR A 145 -22.65 27.01 -19.43
N GLU A 146 -21.47 26.96 -20.07
CA GLU A 146 -20.57 25.82 -19.95
C GLU A 146 -20.00 25.67 -18.53
N ALA A 147 -19.75 26.80 -17.85
CA ALA A 147 -19.34 26.78 -16.46
C ALA A 147 -20.46 26.26 -15.53
N ALA A 148 -21.71 26.58 -15.84
CA ALA A 148 -22.89 26.05 -15.13
C ALA A 148 -23.03 24.54 -15.33
N ASP A 149 -22.86 24.05 -16.56
CA ASP A 149 -22.88 22.62 -16.87
C ASP A 149 -21.75 21.86 -16.14
N ALA A 150 -20.53 22.43 -16.12
CA ALA A 150 -19.42 21.84 -15.38
C ALA A 150 -19.64 21.87 -13.86
N ALA A 151 -20.24 22.95 -13.35
CA ALA A 151 -20.61 23.04 -11.94
C ALA A 151 -21.70 22.02 -11.59
N GLN A 152 -22.67 21.79 -12.49
CA GLN A 152 -23.67 20.73 -12.32
C GLN A 152 -23.04 19.34 -12.29
N GLN A 153 -22.08 19.06 -13.18
CA GLN A 153 -21.34 17.79 -13.14
C GLN A 153 -20.54 17.63 -11.85
N LEU A 154 -19.98 18.73 -11.33
CA LEU A 154 -19.31 18.72 -10.03
C LEU A 154 -20.29 18.43 -8.90
N ALA A 155 -21.49 19.04 -8.95
CA ALA A 155 -22.55 18.78 -7.99
C ALA A 155 -23.02 17.31 -8.03
N ASP A 156 -23.23 16.77 -9.24
CA ASP A 156 -23.59 15.37 -9.44
C ASP A 156 -22.48 14.43 -8.90
N GLY A 157 -21.22 14.73 -9.24
CA GLY A 157 -20.08 13.97 -8.73
C GLY A 157 -19.88 14.06 -7.22
N ALA A 158 -20.17 15.22 -6.64
CA ALA A 158 -20.17 15.41 -5.19
C ALA A 158 -21.32 14.65 -4.53
N ALA A 159 -22.52 14.61 -5.15
CA ALA A 159 -23.65 13.83 -4.67
C ALA A 159 -23.36 12.31 -4.72
N ASP A 160 -22.73 11.84 -5.80
CA ASP A 160 -22.27 10.45 -5.89
C ASP A 160 -21.21 10.13 -4.82
N ALA A 161 -20.26 11.04 -4.62
CA ALA A 161 -19.26 10.92 -3.56
C ALA A 161 -19.88 10.93 -2.17
N ALA A 162 -20.91 11.76 -1.92
CA ALA A 162 -21.66 11.78 -0.66
C ALA A 162 -22.36 10.43 -0.42
N SER A 163 -22.97 9.87 -1.47
CA SER A 163 -23.58 8.53 -1.39
C SER A 163 -22.55 7.47 -1.05
N GLY A 164 -21.39 7.49 -1.71
CA GLY A 164 -20.28 6.58 -1.41
C GLY A 164 -19.69 6.77 0.00
N ALA A 165 -19.65 8.00 0.50
CA ALA A 165 -19.20 8.29 1.87
C ALA A 165 -20.19 7.76 2.92
N VAL A 166 -21.49 7.84 2.67
CA VAL A 166 -22.51 7.21 3.53
C VAL A 166 -22.36 5.69 3.55
N GLU A 167 -22.19 5.05 2.37
CA GLU A 167 -21.92 3.60 2.32
C GLU A 167 -20.64 3.21 3.06
N PHE A 168 -19.61 4.05 2.96
CA PHE A 168 -18.37 3.87 3.72
C PHE A 168 -18.60 3.98 5.22
N ALA A 169 -19.35 4.99 5.68
CA ALA A 169 -19.71 5.18 7.09
C ALA A 169 -20.50 3.99 7.63
N ASP A 170 -21.49 3.49 6.87
CA ASP A 170 -22.25 2.27 7.19
C ASP A 170 -21.33 1.03 7.27
N GLY A 171 -20.39 0.92 6.34
CA GLY A 171 -19.37 -0.14 6.34
C GLY A 171 -18.47 -0.09 7.58
N VAL A 172 -18.02 1.10 7.95
CA VAL A 172 -17.23 1.34 9.18
C VAL A 172 -18.08 1.02 10.41
N GLY A 173 -19.36 1.43 10.44
CA GLY A 173 -20.29 1.10 11.51
C GLY A 173 -20.48 -0.41 11.69
N SER A 174 -20.63 -1.14 10.58
CA SER A 174 -20.72 -2.61 10.57
C SER A 174 -19.42 -3.26 11.05
N TYR A 175 -18.26 -2.77 10.61
CA TYR A 175 -16.95 -3.23 11.06
C TYR A 175 -16.75 -3.02 12.55
N THR A 176 -17.05 -1.82 13.06
CA THR A 176 -16.91 -1.49 14.49
C THR A 176 -17.85 -2.33 15.35
N GLY A 177 -19.08 -2.58 14.87
CA GLY A 177 -20.03 -3.50 15.51
C GLY A 177 -19.51 -4.93 15.57
N GLY A 178 -18.87 -5.41 14.50
CA GLY A 178 -18.20 -6.71 14.46
C GLY A 178 -17.03 -6.81 15.46
N VAL A 179 -16.22 -5.76 15.53
CA VAL A 179 -15.10 -5.66 16.51
C VAL A 179 -15.61 -5.64 17.95
N ALA A 180 -16.69 -4.90 18.22
CA ALA A 180 -17.32 -4.88 19.54
C ALA A 180 -17.86 -6.28 19.94
N SER A 181 -18.44 -6.99 18.97
CA SER A 181 -18.88 -8.38 19.18
C SER A 181 -17.72 -9.32 19.45
N LEU A 182 -16.60 -9.16 18.72
CA LEU A 182 -15.37 -9.90 18.97
C LEU A 182 -14.81 -9.62 20.38
N ALA A 183 -14.80 -8.36 20.79
CA ALA A 183 -14.35 -7.97 22.14
C ALA A 183 -15.25 -8.59 23.24
N SER A 184 -16.56 -8.69 22.99
CA SER A 184 -17.49 -9.34 23.91
C SER A 184 -17.25 -10.85 23.97
N GLY A 185 -17.12 -11.51 22.82
CA GLY A 185 -16.81 -12.94 22.75
C GLY A 185 -15.45 -13.30 23.38
N ALA A 186 -14.46 -12.41 23.23
CA ALA A 186 -13.16 -12.59 23.87
C ALA A 186 -13.24 -12.52 25.40
N ARG A 187 -14.08 -11.61 25.94
CA ARG A 187 -14.32 -11.53 27.40
C ARG A 187 -15.11 -12.73 27.93
N GLU A 188 -16.08 -13.25 27.16
CA GLU A 188 -16.79 -14.48 27.53
C GLU A 188 -15.84 -15.68 27.54
N LEU A 189 -14.90 -15.74 26.59
CA LEU A 189 -13.87 -16.77 26.54
C LEU A 189 -12.90 -16.65 27.71
N ASP A 190 -12.54 -15.44 28.12
CA ASP A 190 -11.69 -15.14 29.29
C ASP A 190 -12.38 -15.65 30.58
N ALA A 191 -13.65 -15.29 30.75
CA ALA A 191 -14.44 -15.77 31.88
C ALA A 191 -14.59 -17.31 31.89
N GLY A 192 -14.78 -17.92 30.71
CA GLY A 192 -14.84 -19.40 30.60
C GLY A 192 -13.49 -20.08 30.86
N ALA A 193 -12.39 -19.41 30.61
CA ALA A 193 -11.05 -19.92 30.87
C ALA A 193 -10.72 -20.00 32.37
N GLU A 194 -11.39 -19.18 33.20
CA GLU A 194 -11.27 -19.30 34.68
C GLU A 194 -11.77 -20.65 35.19
N GLU A 195 -12.71 -21.30 34.47
CA GLU A 195 -13.19 -22.64 34.85
C GLU A 195 -12.11 -23.73 34.71
N LEU A 196 -11.04 -23.47 33.93
CA LEU A 196 -9.89 -24.37 33.81
C LEU A 196 -9.11 -24.54 35.13
N ASP A 197 -9.27 -23.63 36.08
CA ASP A 197 -8.68 -23.74 37.41
C ASP A 197 -9.20 -24.98 38.19
N ALA A 198 -10.42 -25.39 37.86
CA ALA A 198 -10.95 -26.66 38.43
C ALA A 198 -10.17 -27.88 37.95
N LEU A 199 -9.67 -27.85 36.67
CA LEU A 199 -8.82 -28.91 36.14
C LEU A 199 -7.45 -28.91 36.82
N VAL A 200 -6.87 -27.72 37.04
CA VAL A 200 -5.59 -27.60 37.79
C VAL A 200 -5.76 -28.11 39.20
N SER A 201 -6.82 -27.68 39.91
CA SER A 201 -7.11 -28.14 41.27
C SER A 201 -7.32 -29.65 41.33
N GLY A 202 -8.11 -30.21 40.41
CA GLY A 202 -8.34 -31.66 40.35
C GLY A 202 -7.07 -32.47 40.07
N THR A 203 -6.17 -32.00 39.21
CA THR A 203 -4.89 -32.69 38.97
C THR A 203 -3.94 -32.58 40.16
N GLN A 204 -3.94 -31.46 40.87
CA GLN A 204 -3.17 -31.27 42.11
C GLN A 204 -3.67 -32.18 43.25
N GLU A 205 -5.02 -32.24 43.42
CA GLU A 205 -5.63 -33.15 44.42
C GLU A 205 -5.33 -34.62 44.12
N TYR A 206 -5.40 -35.01 42.83
CA TYR A 206 -5.02 -36.36 42.42
C TYR A 206 -3.55 -36.65 42.72
N ALA A 207 -2.63 -35.75 42.32
CA ALA A 207 -1.19 -35.90 42.61
C ALA A 207 -0.91 -36.00 44.11
N ALA A 208 -1.56 -35.14 44.92
CA ALA A 208 -1.43 -35.18 46.39
C ALA A 208 -1.97 -36.49 46.98
N GLY A 209 -3.11 -36.98 46.46
CA GLY A 209 -3.69 -38.26 46.88
C GLY A 209 -2.78 -39.44 46.59
N VAL A 210 -2.17 -39.47 45.39
CA VAL A 210 -1.20 -40.54 45.03
C VAL A 210 0.07 -40.43 45.89
N ALA A 211 0.59 -39.23 46.15
CA ALA A 211 1.75 -39.01 47.01
C ALA A 211 1.46 -39.47 48.45
N GLN A 212 0.28 -39.15 49.01
CA GLN A 212 -0.12 -39.56 50.34
C GLN A 212 -0.25 -41.07 50.42
N LEU A 213 -0.79 -41.75 49.40
CA LEU A 213 -0.88 -43.18 49.33
C LEU A 213 0.52 -43.85 49.25
N SER A 214 1.44 -43.23 48.49
CA SER A 214 2.85 -43.64 48.41
C SER A 214 3.53 -43.62 49.81
N GLU A 215 3.37 -42.48 50.51
CA GLU A 215 3.91 -42.34 51.88
C GLU A 215 3.34 -43.40 52.85
N GLN A 216 2.02 -43.65 52.77
CA GLN A 216 1.39 -44.65 53.63
C GLN A 216 1.91 -46.10 53.38
N ILE A 217 2.09 -46.41 52.08
CA ILE A 217 2.65 -47.71 51.70
C ILE A 217 4.12 -47.82 52.11
N ALA A 218 4.92 -46.78 51.92
CA ALA A 218 6.31 -46.72 52.34
C ALA A 218 6.46 -46.90 53.88
N ALA A 219 5.60 -46.16 54.63
CA ALA A 219 5.57 -46.32 56.12
C ALA A 219 5.17 -47.70 56.53
N THR A 220 4.17 -48.34 55.90
CA THR A 220 3.73 -49.70 56.15
C THR A 220 4.83 -50.71 55.82
N THR A 221 5.54 -50.54 54.71
CA THR A 221 6.69 -51.30 54.26
C THR A 221 7.79 -51.28 55.33
N THR A 222 8.10 -50.09 55.83
CA THR A 222 9.13 -49.86 56.87
C THR A 222 8.72 -50.50 58.17
N ALA A 223 7.45 -50.39 58.56
CA ALA A 223 6.94 -51.05 59.79
C ALA A 223 7.02 -52.59 59.68
N LEU A 224 6.68 -53.18 58.53
CA LEU A 224 6.77 -54.60 58.28
C LEU A 224 8.23 -55.13 58.23
N GLN A 225 9.18 -54.29 57.79
CA GLN A 225 10.61 -54.61 57.80
C GLN A 225 11.13 -54.83 59.26
N SER A 226 10.49 -54.17 60.24
CA SER A 226 10.83 -54.28 61.65
C SER A 226 10.36 -55.62 62.30
N ASP A 227 9.34 -56.27 61.66
CA ASP A 227 8.83 -57.61 62.13
C ASP A 227 8.52 -58.47 60.87
N PRO A 228 9.54 -59.08 60.24
CA PRO A 228 9.41 -59.77 58.97
C PRO A 228 8.85 -61.20 59.15
N THR A 229 7.56 -61.35 59.37
CA THR A 229 6.88 -62.65 59.43
C THR A 229 6.60 -63.28 58.05
N ASN A 230 6.64 -62.49 56.96
CA ASN A 230 6.42 -62.95 55.58
C ASN A 230 7.30 -62.20 54.58
N PRO A 231 8.46 -62.76 54.18
CA PRO A 231 9.40 -62.05 53.25
C PRO A 231 8.84 -61.85 51.87
N THR A 232 7.86 -62.66 51.41
CA THR A 232 7.22 -62.49 50.12
C THR A 232 6.30 -61.26 50.11
N LEU A 233 5.55 -61.05 51.18
CA LEU A 233 4.68 -59.89 51.36
C LEU A 233 5.49 -58.64 51.49
N LEU A 234 6.63 -58.63 52.17
CA LEU A 234 7.57 -57.51 52.23
C LEU A 234 8.13 -57.15 50.87
N GLY A 235 8.53 -58.16 50.09
CA GLY A 235 9.01 -57.90 48.71
C GLY A 235 7.94 -57.29 47.78
N THR A 236 6.70 -57.78 47.89
CA THR A 236 5.58 -57.25 47.14
C THR A 236 5.25 -55.81 47.55
N LEU A 237 5.29 -55.54 48.85
CA LEU A 237 5.00 -54.22 49.40
C LEU A 237 6.09 -53.17 48.99
N ALA A 238 7.37 -53.63 49.05
CA ALA A 238 8.49 -52.79 48.59
C ALA A 238 8.40 -52.49 47.08
N TYR A 239 8.00 -53.46 46.26
CA TYR A 239 7.76 -53.27 44.85
C TYR A 239 6.59 -52.30 44.59
N LEU A 240 5.48 -52.46 45.31
CA LEU A 240 4.34 -51.56 45.26
C LEU A 240 4.71 -50.14 45.72
N SER A 241 5.55 -50.01 46.76
CA SER A 241 6.04 -48.69 47.19
C SER A 241 6.82 -47.97 46.11
N ALA A 242 7.73 -48.66 45.41
CA ALA A 242 8.50 -48.10 44.33
C ALA A 242 7.60 -47.70 43.12
N LEU A 243 6.61 -48.56 42.80
CA LEU A 243 5.66 -48.24 41.71
C LEU A 243 4.79 -47.06 42.05
N LEU A 244 4.44 -46.86 43.29
CA LEU A 244 3.61 -45.78 43.76
C LEU A 244 4.41 -44.46 43.90
N GLU A 245 5.70 -44.57 44.21
CA GLU A 245 6.64 -43.45 44.17
C GLU A 245 6.80 -42.90 42.75
N ASP A 246 7.00 -43.79 41.76
CA ASP A 246 7.00 -43.43 40.35
C ASP A 246 5.67 -42.78 39.90
N ALA A 247 4.54 -43.32 40.40
CA ALA A 247 3.22 -42.74 40.11
C ALA A 247 3.00 -41.37 40.78
N ALA A 248 3.55 -41.17 41.99
CA ALA A 248 3.49 -39.86 42.67
C ALA A 248 4.33 -38.80 41.94
N ASP A 249 5.52 -39.19 41.49
CA ASP A 249 6.38 -38.31 40.70
C ASP A 249 5.71 -37.94 39.36
N GLY A 250 5.18 -38.93 38.63
CA GLY A 250 4.43 -38.71 37.41
C GLY A 250 3.15 -37.88 37.61
N GLY A 251 2.45 -38.09 38.73
CA GLY A 251 1.31 -37.26 39.14
C GLY A 251 1.69 -35.82 39.40
N SER A 252 2.83 -35.59 40.04
CA SER A 252 3.35 -34.24 40.31
C SER A 252 3.79 -33.53 39.03
N GLU A 253 4.43 -34.26 38.11
CA GLU A 253 4.79 -33.72 36.79
C GLU A 253 3.55 -33.38 35.95
N LEU A 254 2.51 -34.23 36.00
CA LEU A 254 1.23 -33.98 35.34
C LEU A 254 0.55 -32.73 35.92
N ALA A 255 0.48 -32.59 37.23
CA ALA A 255 -0.11 -31.43 37.89
C ALA A 255 0.64 -30.13 37.53
N ALA A 256 1.97 -30.15 37.54
CA ALA A 256 2.81 -29.02 37.15
C ALA A 256 2.63 -28.68 35.66
N GLY A 257 2.61 -29.69 34.80
CA GLY A 257 2.37 -29.51 33.35
C GLY A 257 0.99 -28.94 33.06
N THR A 258 -0.04 -29.45 33.72
CA THR A 258 -1.42 -28.95 33.59
C THR A 258 -1.52 -27.50 34.06
N SER A 259 -0.95 -27.18 35.25
CA SER A 259 -0.93 -25.83 35.79
C SER A 259 -0.24 -24.85 34.82
N SER A 260 0.92 -25.24 34.27
CA SER A 260 1.66 -24.40 33.30
C SER A 260 0.89 -24.22 31.99
N ALA A 261 0.23 -25.27 31.50
CA ALA A 261 -0.57 -25.22 30.28
C ALA A 261 -1.80 -24.32 30.47
N VAL A 262 -2.53 -24.46 31.58
CA VAL A 262 -3.71 -23.65 31.89
C VAL A 262 -3.32 -22.18 32.07
N THR A 263 -2.25 -21.90 32.84
CA THR A 263 -1.75 -20.52 33.00
C THR A 263 -1.37 -19.89 31.64
N GLY A 264 -0.74 -20.67 30.75
CA GLY A 264 -0.40 -20.19 29.41
C GLY A 264 -1.61 -19.93 28.54
N ILE A 265 -2.65 -20.75 28.62
CA ILE A 265 -3.92 -20.58 27.92
C ILE A 265 -4.65 -19.35 28.45
N GLN A 266 -4.82 -19.23 29.76
CA GLN A 266 -5.47 -18.07 30.40
C GLN A 266 -4.76 -16.75 30.06
N GLY A 267 -3.41 -16.74 30.12
CA GLY A 267 -2.62 -15.58 29.71
C GLY A 267 -2.86 -15.19 28.25
N GLY A 268 -2.87 -16.14 27.33
CA GLY A 268 -3.14 -15.88 25.92
C GLY A 268 -4.56 -15.37 25.64
N ILE A 269 -5.55 -15.91 26.35
CA ILE A 269 -6.95 -15.47 26.24
C ILE A 269 -7.12 -14.04 26.79
N SER A 270 -6.50 -13.74 27.93
CA SER A 270 -6.55 -12.41 28.55
C SER A 270 -5.89 -11.34 27.67
N GLU A 271 -4.74 -11.69 27.03
CA GLU A 271 -4.12 -10.82 26.03
C GLU A 271 -5.04 -10.57 24.81
N LEU A 272 -5.73 -11.63 24.34
CA LEU A 272 -6.70 -11.51 23.25
C LEU A 272 -7.88 -10.61 23.62
N ALA A 273 -8.45 -10.81 24.81
CA ALA A 273 -9.56 -10.01 25.33
C ALA A 273 -9.18 -8.53 25.47
N SER A 274 -7.99 -8.25 25.97
CA SER A 274 -7.44 -6.90 26.08
C SER A 274 -7.21 -6.26 24.71
N GLY A 275 -6.61 -7.01 23.78
CA GLY A 275 -6.37 -6.55 22.40
C GLY A 275 -7.68 -6.25 21.65
N ALA A 276 -8.67 -7.14 21.78
CA ALA A 276 -9.98 -6.97 21.19
C ALA A 276 -10.73 -5.77 21.79
N THR A 277 -10.60 -5.53 23.09
CA THR A 277 -11.18 -4.36 23.75
C THR A 277 -10.54 -3.07 23.25
N THR A 278 -9.21 -3.02 23.16
CA THR A 278 -8.48 -1.86 22.62
C THR A 278 -8.90 -1.56 21.17
N LEU A 279 -9.10 -2.61 20.37
CA LEU A 279 -9.55 -2.47 18.99
C LEU A 279 -11.00 -1.92 18.93
N ALA A 280 -11.88 -2.37 19.83
CA ALA A 280 -13.24 -1.88 19.93
C ALA A 280 -13.30 -0.40 20.36
N ASP A 281 -12.49 0.00 21.34
CA ASP A 281 -12.41 1.38 21.82
C ASP A 281 -11.93 2.35 20.73
N ASN A 282 -11.06 1.89 19.82
CA ASN A 282 -10.62 2.67 18.66
C ASN A 282 -11.64 2.70 17.51
N GLY A 283 -12.65 1.85 17.54
CA GLY A 283 -13.69 1.79 16.52
C GLY A 283 -14.64 2.99 16.57
N ALA A 284 -14.98 3.49 17.75
CA ALA A 284 -15.92 4.61 17.89
C ALA A 284 -15.39 5.92 17.27
N PRO A 285 -14.12 6.34 17.48
CA PRO A 285 -13.55 7.48 16.77
C PRO A 285 -13.51 7.30 15.25
N LEU A 286 -13.26 6.08 14.78
CA LEU A 286 -13.27 5.78 13.34
C LEU A 286 -14.67 5.93 12.75
N ALA A 287 -15.70 5.44 13.43
CA ALA A 287 -17.09 5.61 13.00
C ALA A 287 -17.47 7.09 12.96
N THR A 288 -17.14 7.85 14.03
CA THR A 288 -17.40 9.29 14.06
C THR A 288 -16.70 10.03 12.92
N GLY A 289 -15.43 9.70 12.63
CA GLY A 289 -14.71 10.31 11.52
C GLY A 289 -15.29 9.94 10.13
N ALA A 290 -15.86 8.75 9.99
CA ALA A 290 -16.54 8.35 8.76
C ALA A 290 -17.87 9.12 8.57
N ASP A 291 -18.63 9.31 9.65
CA ASP A 291 -19.87 10.11 9.63
C ASP A 291 -19.56 11.59 9.32
N GLU A 292 -18.55 12.17 9.98
CA GLU A 292 -18.09 13.56 9.72
C GLU A 292 -17.61 13.75 8.27
N LEU A 293 -16.97 12.72 7.70
CA LEU A 293 -16.58 12.74 6.28
C LEU A 293 -17.81 12.71 5.38
N ALA A 294 -18.80 11.88 5.68
CA ALA A 294 -20.02 11.79 4.90
C ALA A 294 -20.81 13.12 4.93
N ASP A 295 -20.93 13.72 6.12
CA ASP A 295 -21.57 15.02 6.30
C ASP A 295 -20.81 16.12 5.52
N GLY A 296 -19.48 16.17 5.63
CA GLY A 296 -18.67 17.17 4.92
C GLY A 296 -18.74 17.04 3.39
N ILE A 297 -18.83 15.83 2.85
CA ILE A 297 -19.04 15.61 1.42
C ILE A 297 -20.49 16.00 1.02
N GLY A 298 -21.46 15.76 1.89
CA GLY A 298 -22.84 16.22 1.69
C GLY A 298 -22.94 17.75 1.58
N GLU A 299 -22.28 18.47 2.49
CA GLU A 299 -22.18 19.94 2.43
C GLU A 299 -21.49 20.44 1.17
N LEU A 300 -20.47 19.70 0.68
CA LEU A 300 -19.82 20.00 -0.60
C LEU A 300 -20.75 19.81 -1.79
N ALA A 301 -21.59 18.75 -1.77
CA ALA A 301 -22.57 18.50 -2.82
C ALA A 301 -23.59 19.64 -2.88
N ASP A 302 -24.18 20.01 -1.73
CA ASP A 302 -25.14 21.11 -1.62
C ASP A 302 -24.54 22.45 -2.07
N GLY A 303 -23.31 22.76 -1.66
CA GLY A 303 -22.59 23.97 -2.07
C GLY A 303 -22.25 24.00 -3.56
N SER A 304 -22.00 22.84 -4.16
CA SER A 304 -21.76 22.72 -5.60
C SER A 304 -23.03 22.94 -6.42
N ASP A 305 -24.17 22.47 -5.93
CA ASP A 305 -25.48 22.65 -6.57
C ASP A 305 -25.95 24.13 -6.50
N GLU A 306 -25.70 24.79 -5.34
CA GLU A 306 -25.95 26.23 -5.19
C GLU A 306 -25.05 27.05 -6.12
N PHE A 307 -23.79 26.65 -6.28
CA PHE A 307 -22.85 27.29 -7.20
C PHE A 307 -23.28 27.10 -8.66
N ALA A 308 -23.71 25.91 -9.06
CA ALA A 308 -24.23 25.63 -10.40
C ALA A 308 -25.46 26.50 -10.72
N THR A 309 -26.40 26.57 -9.77
CA THR A 309 -27.60 27.41 -9.88
C THR A 309 -27.26 28.90 -10.03
N GLY A 310 -26.29 29.38 -9.24
CA GLY A 310 -25.83 30.77 -9.33
C GLY A 310 -25.13 31.11 -10.65
N LEU A 311 -24.45 30.14 -11.27
CA LEU A 311 -23.86 30.29 -12.60
C LEU A 311 -24.92 30.32 -13.71
N ASP A 312 -25.96 29.47 -13.60
CA ASP A 312 -27.09 29.45 -14.53
C ASP A 312 -27.88 30.78 -14.50
N GLU A 313 -28.19 31.29 -13.30
CA GLU A 313 -28.83 32.60 -13.13
C GLU A 313 -27.93 33.75 -13.67
N GLY A 314 -26.61 33.61 -13.51
CA GLY A 314 -25.63 34.55 -14.07
C GLY A 314 -25.58 34.51 -15.60
N ALA A 315 -25.66 33.32 -16.19
CA ALA A 315 -25.69 33.10 -17.62
C ALA A 315 -26.95 33.70 -18.27
N GLU A 316 -28.13 33.45 -17.67
CA GLU A 316 -29.41 34.05 -18.15
C GLU A 316 -29.37 35.59 -18.14
N ALA A 317 -28.63 36.20 -17.22
CA ALA A 317 -28.48 37.67 -17.14
C ALA A 317 -27.56 38.27 -18.24
N PHE A 318 -26.71 37.41 -18.87
CA PHE A 318 -25.74 37.84 -19.88
C PHE A 318 -26.10 37.45 -21.32
N VAL A 319 -27.11 36.62 -21.57
CA VAL A 319 -27.48 36.18 -22.92
C VAL A 319 -28.20 37.29 -23.70
N GLY A 320 -27.48 37.97 -24.55
CA GLY A 320 -28.04 38.80 -25.66
C GLY A 320 -28.32 37.91 -26.89
N GLU A 321 -29.34 38.24 -27.64
CA GLU A 321 -30.06 37.41 -28.62
C GLU A 321 -29.34 37.06 -29.95
N ASP A 322 -28.00 37.09 -30.15
CA ASP A 322 -27.37 36.82 -31.46
C ASP A 322 -26.22 35.80 -31.40
N GLY A 323 -26.40 34.63 -32.07
CA GLY A 323 -25.52 33.45 -32.04
C GLY A 323 -24.16 33.57 -32.80
N SER A 324 -23.65 34.75 -33.12
CA SER A 324 -22.28 34.96 -33.65
C SER A 324 -21.21 35.01 -32.54
N ALA A 325 -21.65 35.15 -31.32
CA ALA A 325 -20.85 35.17 -30.11
C ALA A 325 -20.28 33.79 -29.69
N GLU A 326 -20.88 32.70 -30.18
CA GLU A 326 -20.65 31.35 -29.66
C GLU A 326 -19.26 30.77 -30.00
N ALA A 327 -18.76 31.01 -31.21
CA ALA A 327 -17.45 30.54 -31.65
C ALA A 327 -16.28 31.35 -31.06
N LEU A 328 -16.42 32.70 -31.06
CA LEU A 328 -15.42 33.57 -30.44
C LEU A 328 -15.39 33.45 -28.93
N ALA A 329 -16.55 33.25 -28.27
CA ALA A 329 -16.63 33.07 -26.85
C ALA A 329 -15.95 31.75 -26.41
N ALA A 330 -16.10 30.68 -27.18
CA ALA A 330 -15.46 29.42 -26.90
C ALA A 330 -13.91 29.49 -26.93
N VAL A 331 -13.38 30.19 -27.98
CA VAL A 331 -11.92 30.33 -28.12
C VAL A 331 -11.35 31.42 -27.21
N ALA A 332 -12.09 32.49 -26.91
CA ALA A 332 -11.65 33.52 -25.96
C ALA A 332 -11.72 33.03 -24.48
N ALA A 333 -12.63 32.12 -24.18
CA ALA A 333 -12.70 31.51 -22.84
C ALA A 333 -11.56 30.51 -22.61
N ASP A 334 -11.09 29.81 -23.66
CA ASP A 334 -10.04 28.82 -23.59
C ASP A 334 -9.14 28.86 -24.84
N PRO A 335 -8.33 29.93 -25.00
CA PRO A 335 -7.54 30.16 -26.21
C PRO A 335 -6.41 29.15 -26.40
N VAL A 336 -6.01 28.46 -25.31
CA VAL A 336 -4.99 27.40 -25.30
C VAL A 336 -5.54 26.19 -24.59
N GLY A 337 -5.72 25.10 -25.33
CA GLY A 337 -6.08 23.81 -24.79
C GLY A 337 -4.86 22.89 -24.61
N TYR A 338 -5.07 21.73 -23.99
CA TYR A 338 -4.07 20.66 -24.03
C TYR A 338 -4.73 19.32 -24.31
N GLU A 339 -4.01 18.48 -25.02
CA GLU A 339 -4.35 17.07 -25.22
C GLU A 339 -3.47 16.21 -24.34
N LEU A 340 -4.09 15.36 -23.50
CA LEU A 340 -3.37 14.42 -22.67
C LEU A 340 -3.37 13.04 -23.32
N ALA A 341 -2.19 12.56 -23.71
CA ALA A 341 -1.96 11.20 -24.15
C ALA A 341 -1.22 10.43 -23.07
N THR A 342 -1.73 9.27 -22.70
CA THR A 342 -1.09 8.41 -21.68
C THR A 342 -0.62 7.12 -22.31
N ASP A 343 0.68 6.88 -22.32
CA ASP A 343 1.25 5.59 -22.71
C ASP A 343 1.03 4.57 -21.59
N ASN A 344 0.78 3.31 -21.97
CA ASN A 344 0.53 2.22 -21.01
C ASN A 344 -0.59 2.55 -20.01
N GLU A 345 -1.60 3.25 -20.48
CA GLU A 345 -2.74 3.74 -19.68
C GLU A 345 -3.38 2.62 -18.86
N VAL A 346 -3.79 2.96 -17.64
CA VAL A 346 -4.50 2.07 -16.73
C VAL A 346 -5.99 2.40 -16.80
N ASP A 347 -6.78 1.46 -17.34
CA ASP A 347 -8.22 1.62 -17.59
C ASP A 347 -9.06 1.89 -16.33
N ASP A 348 -8.54 1.56 -15.14
CA ASP A 348 -9.29 1.66 -13.88
C ASP A 348 -8.39 2.14 -12.72
N ALA A 349 -8.81 3.20 -12.05
CA ALA A 349 -8.15 3.71 -10.84
C ALA A 349 -7.96 2.62 -9.77
N LEU A 350 -8.82 1.60 -9.74
CA LEU A 350 -8.69 0.47 -8.84
C LEU A 350 -7.43 -0.38 -9.14
N GLN A 351 -7.01 -0.46 -10.40
CA GLN A 351 -5.75 -1.13 -10.78
C GLN A 351 -4.55 -0.38 -10.22
N ALA A 352 -4.55 0.95 -10.33
CA ALA A 352 -3.51 1.82 -9.78
C ALA A 352 -3.36 1.64 -8.26
N ILE A 353 -4.49 1.59 -7.54
CA ILE A 353 -4.52 1.40 -6.08
C ILE A 353 -4.14 -0.05 -5.71
N ALA A 354 -4.62 -1.05 -6.44
CA ALA A 354 -4.36 -2.45 -6.14
C ALA A 354 -2.89 -2.85 -6.35
N THR A 355 -2.20 -2.20 -7.28
CA THR A 355 -0.80 -2.49 -7.61
C THR A 355 0.15 -2.39 -6.41
N PRO A 356 0.22 -1.30 -5.64
CA PRO A 356 1.05 -1.22 -4.45
C PRO A 356 0.51 -2.06 -3.28
N LEU A 357 -0.81 -2.30 -3.22
CA LEU A 357 -1.43 -3.06 -2.14
C LEU A 357 -1.08 -4.54 -2.17
N VAL A 358 -0.89 -5.15 -3.35
CA VAL A 358 -0.55 -6.58 -3.47
C VAL A 358 0.81 -6.88 -2.83
N PRO A 359 1.93 -6.21 -3.16
CA PRO A 359 3.21 -6.41 -2.48
C PRO A 359 3.15 -6.10 -0.99
N LEU A 360 2.45 -5.04 -0.59
CA LEU A 360 2.25 -4.67 0.80
C LEU A 360 1.55 -5.79 1.58
N ALA A 361 0.46 -6.33 1.03
CA ALA A 361 -0.28 -7.43 1.63
C ALA A 361 0.58 -8.70 1.74
N LEU A 362 1.43 -8.99 0.74
CA LEU A 362 2.37 -10.10 0.78
C LEU A 362 3.44 -9.93 1.88
N TRP A 363 3.92 -8.71 2.10
CA TRP A 363 4.84 -8.40 3.21
C TRP A 363 4.19 -8.67 4.57
N ILE A 364 2.99 -8.11 4.77
CA ILE A 364 2.23 -8.29 6.02
C ILE A 364 1.88 -9.77 6.22
N GLY A 365 1.46 -10.47 5.17
CA GLY A 365 1.13 -11.88 5.22
C GLY A 365 2.32 -12.76 5.58
N ALA A 366 3.52 -12.40 5.12
CA ALA A 366 4.74 -13.06 5.54
C ALA A 366 5.01 -12.85 7.05
N ILE A 367 4.85 -11.62 7.58
CA ILE A 367 4.92 -11.36 9.03
C ILE A 367 3.93 -12.23 9.79
N VAL A 368 2.65 -12.22 9.40
CA VAL A 368 1.57 -12.97 10.06
C VAL A 368 1.83 -14.47 10.01
N SER A 369 2.37 -14.98 8.89
CA SER A 369 2.75 -16.39 8.77
C SER A 369 3.79 -16.81 9.82
N PHE A 370 4.77 -15.97 10.09
CA PHE A 370 5.80 -16.25 11.13
C PHE A 370 5.33 -15.96 12.55
N LEU A 371 4.29 -15.15 12.74
CA LEU A 371 3.62 -15.00 14.04
C LEU A 371 2.77 -16.24 14.37
N ALA A 372 2.07 -16.79 13.37
CA ALA A 372 1.17 -17.94 13.53
C ALA A 372 1.90 -19.28 13.54
N LEU A 373 2.89 -19.44 12.66
CA LEU A 373 3.67 -20.66 12.53
C LEU A 373 4.95 -20.50 13.38
N ALA A 374 5.01 -21.13 14.56
CA ALA A 374 6.24 -21.16 15.34
C ALA A 374 7.40 -21.71 14.47
N PRO A 375 8.40 -20.89 14.07
CA PRO A 375 9.34 -21.26 13.01
C PRO A 375 10.24 -22.42 13.43
N LEU A 376 10.61 -22.50 14.69
CA LEU A 376 11.50 -23.51 15.23
C LEU A 376 11.04 -23.95 16.63
N THR A 377 10.71 -25.23 16.78
CA THR A 377 10.48 -25.80 18.10
C THR A 377 11.81 -26.28 18.70
N ARG A 378 11.88 -26.34 20.01
CA ARG A 378 13.08 -26.87 20.74
C ARG A 378 13.45 -28.26 20.25
N GLY A 379 12.46 -29.13 20.00
CA GLY A 379 12.69 -30.46 19.46
C GLY A 379 13.35 -30.44 18.08
N MET A 380 13.04 -29.48 17.23
CA MET A 380 13.66 -29.29 15.90
C MET A 380 15.11 -28.86 16.03
N LEU A 381 15.42 -27.90 16.92
CA LEU A 381 16.79 -27.41 17.13
C LEU A 381 17.73 -28.50 17.66
N GLY A 382 17.24 -29.37 18.55
CA GLY A 382 17.98 -30.51 19.10
C GLY A 382 17.98 -31.76 18.21
N SER A 383 17.28 -31.77 17.09
CA SER A 383 17.20 -32.92 16.19
C SER A 383 18.53 -33.20 15.46
N SER A 384 18.74 -34.44 15.05
CA SER A 384 19.89 -34.84 14.22
C SER A 384 19.76 -34.42 12.76
N ALA A 385 18.65 -33.77 12.37
CA ALA A 385 18.43 -33.31 10.99
C ALA A 385 19.44 -32.23 10.58
N ALA A 386 19.90 -32.25 9.34
CA ALA A 386 20.77 -31.21 8.81
C ALA A 386 20.07 -29.84 8.87
N SER A 387 20.83 -28.76 9.19
CA SER A 387 20.29 -27.39 9.28
C SER A 387 19.57 -26.96 7.99
N GLY A 388 20.08 -27.35 6.83
CA GLY A 388 19.44 -27.08 5.54
C GLY A 388 18.05 -27.72 5.41
N ARG A 389 17.85 -28.95 5.92
CA ARG A 389 16.54 -29.62 5.92
C ARG A 389 15.54 -28.93 6.85
N LEU A 390 16.01 -28.47 8.01
CA LEU A 390 15.18 -27.72 8.94
C LEU A 390 14.75 -26.39 8.34
N LEU A 391 15.68 -25.65 7.78
CA LEU A 391 15.38 -24.39 7.07
C LEU A 391 14.40 -24.61 5.93
N ALA A 392 14.64 -25.63 5.09
CA ALA A 392 13.75 -25.97 4.00
C ALA A 392 12.32 -26.30 4.49
N THR A 393 12.19 -26.98 5.65
CA THR A 393 10.88 -27.28 6.23
C THR A 393 10.17 -26.02 6.73
N VAL A 394 10.90 -25.09 7.36
CA VAL A 394 10.37 -23.81 7.83
C VAL A 394 9.92 -22.96 6.63
N LEU A 395 10.81 -22.81 5.65
CA LEU A 395 10.51 -22.06 4.43
C LEU A 395 9.34 -22.68 3.66
N ALA A 396 9.31 -24.00 3.46
CA ALA A 396 8.23 -24.66 2.73
C ALA A 396 6.85 -24.44 3.37
N ARG A 397 6.75 -24.49 4.69
CA ARG A 397 5.48 -24.26 5.40
C ARG A 397 5.03 -22.81 5.28
N ALA A 398 5.92 -21.85 5.53
CA ALA A 398 5.61 -20.43 5.42
C ALA A 398 5.33 -20.05 3.97
N SER A 399 6.15 -20.54 3.02
CA SER A 399 5.96 -20.31 1.59
C SER A 399 4.64 -20.88 1.05
N ALA A 400 4.16 -22.01 1.58
CA ALA A 400 2.87 -22.55 1.19
C ALA A 400 1.72 -21.58 1.56
N VAL A 401 1.78 -20.94 2.72
CA VAL A 401 0.79 -19.96 3.17
C VAL A 401 0.89 -18.69 2.32
N THR A 402 2.09 -18.13 2.15
CA THR A 402 2.28 -16.89 1.39
C THR A 402 2.06 -17.09 -0.11
N ALA A 403 2.33 -18.28 -0.65
CA ALA A 403 1.98 -18.63 -2.02
C ALA A 403 0.46 -18.74 -2.21
N ALA A 404 -0.27 -19.35 -1.29
CA ALA A 404 -1.73 -19.36 -1.32
C ALA A 404 -2.31 -17.95 -1.23
N GLN A 405 -1.71 -17.09 -0.40
CA GLN A 405 -2.07 -15.67 -0.33
C GLN A 405 -1.78 -14.95 -1.65
N ALA A 406 -0.62 -15.18 -2.28
CA ALA A 406 -0.29 -14.59 -3.57
C ALA A 406 -1.30 -15.00 -4.66
N VAL A 407 -1.67 -16.27 -4.72
CA VAL A 407 -2.72 -16.76 -5.64
C VAL A 407 -4.05 -16.06 -5.39
N LEU A 408 -4.46 -15.91 -4.13
CA LEU A 408 -5.70 -15.21 -3.77
C LEU A 408 -5.64 -13.73 -4.18
N LEU A 409 -4.55 -13.02 -3.85
CA LEU A 409 -4.39 -11.60 -4.18
C LEU A 409 -4.35 -11.36 -5.69
N VAL A 410 -3.64 -12.22 -6.44
CA VAL A 410 -3.63 -12.16 -7.91
C VAL A 410 -5.02 -12.47 -8.46
N GLY A 411 -5.73 -13.44 -7.90
CA GLY A 411 -7.12 -13.71 -8.25
C GLY A 411 -8.02 -12.49 -8.03
N LEU A 412 -7.89 -11.81 -6.90
CA LEU A 412 -8.61 -10.56 -6.62
C LEU A 412 -8.22 -9.44 -7.59
N LEU A 413 -6.93 -9.32 -7.92
CA LEU A 413 -6.43 -8.32 -8.87
C LEU A 413 -7.11 -8.46 -10.25
N HIS A 414 -7.28 -9.69 -10.74
CA HIS A 414 -7.93 -9.92 -12.02
C HIS A 414 -9.47 -9.87 -11.96
N VAL A 415 -10.08 -10.30 -10.84
CA VAL A 415 -11.56 -10.35 -10.71
C VAL A 415 -12.14 -9.00 -10.29
N VAL A 416 -11.47 -8.28 -9.38
CA VAL A 416 -12.00 -7.07 -8.76
C VAL A 416 -11.43 -5.82 -9.41
N ALA A 417 -10.10 -5.76 -9.63
CA ALA A 417 -9.46 -4.62 -10.27
C ALA A 417 -9.46 -4.71 -11.81
N GLY A 418 -10.04 -5.74 -12.40
CA GLY A 418 -10.24 -5.82 -13.85
C GLY A 418 -8.98 -6.03 -14.68
N VAL A 419 -7.84 -6.37 -14.08
CA VAL A 419 -6.59 -6.62 -14.83
C VAL A 419 -6.80 -7.73 -15.86
N SER A 420 -6.30 -7.51 -17.06
CA SER A 420 -6.46 -8.44 -18.18
C SER A 420 -5.99 -9.86 -17.84
N TRP A 421 -6.84 -10.86 -18.10
CA TRP A 421 -6.53 -12.28 -17.87
C TRP A 421 -5.33 -12.79 -18.70
N ALA A 422 -4.97 -12.08 -19.77
CA ALA A 422 -3.75 -12.38 -20.53
C ALA A 422 -2.48 -12.20 -19.69
N LEU A 423 -2.50 -11.29 -18.72
CA LEU A 423 -1.38 -11.00 -17.82
C LEU A 423 -1.31 -11.93 -16.61
N LEU A 424 -2.31 -12.82 -16.41
CA LEU A 424 -2.37 -13.71 -15.26
C LEU A 424 -1.09 -14.54 -15.05
N PRO A 425 -0.47 -15.14 -16.08
CA PRO A 425 0.77 -15.90 -15.87
C PRO A 425 1.91 -15.04 -15.34
N ALA A 426 2.06 -13.82 -15.85
CA ALA A 426 3.12 -12.90 -15.45
C ALA A 426 2.90 -12.37 -14.03
N THR A 427 1.70 -11.87 -13.73
CA THR A 427 1.33 -11.37 -12.40
C THR A 427 1.44 -12.45 -11.34
N LEU A 428 1.03 -13.68 -11.65
CA LEU A 428 1.10 -14.82 -10.73
C LEU A 428 2.54 -15.23 -10.44
N VAL A 429 3.37 -15.41 -11.47
CA VAL A 429 4.77 -15.80 -11.32
C VAL A 429 5.54 -14.74 -10.56
N PHE A 430 5.34 -13.48 -10.90
CA PHE A 430 6.01 -12.37 -10.22
C PHE A 430 5.56 -12.25 -8.74
N SER A 431 4.27 -12.29 -8.46
CA SER A 431 3.74 -12.24 -7.09
C SER A 431 4.17 -13.44 -6.24
N LEU A 432 4.30 -14.63 -6.82
CA LEU A 432 4.87 -15.79 -6.14
C LEU A 432 6.35 -15.56 -5.80
N LEU A 433 7.13 -14.97 -6.71
CA LEU A 433 8.52 -14.60 -6.44
C LEU A 433 8.61 -13.59 -5.28
N VAL A 434 7.79 -12.54 -5.28
CA VAL A 434 7.70 -11.56 -4.20
C VAL A 434 7.38 -12.25 -2.88
N ALA A 435 6.35 -13.11 -2.86
CA ALA A 435 5.94 -13.85 -1.68
C ALA A 435 7.07 -14.72 -1.11
N LEU A 436 7.83 -15.41 -1.98
CA LEU A 436 8.96 -16.24 -1.58
C LEU A 436 10.13 -15.40 -1.05
N ALA A 437 10.46 -14.29 -1.69
CA ALA A 437 11.52 -13.38 -1.27
C ALA A 437 11.21 -12.78 0.11
N PHE A 438 9.99 -12.31 0.32
CA PHE A 438 9.54 -11.76 1.60
C PHE A 438 9.48 -12.83 2.67
N THR A 439 9.04 -14.04 2.34
CA THR A 439 9.05 -15.18 3.26
C THR A 439 10.47 -15.51 3.70
N ALA A 440 11.44 -15.54 2.78
CA ALA A 440 12.84 -15.79 3.11
C ALA A 440 13.41 -14.72 4.05
N PHE A 441 13.08 -13.45 3.82
CA PHE A 441 13.48 -12.34 4.67
C PHE A 441 12.92 -12.46 6.09
N HIS A 442 11.63 -12.73 6.23
CA HIS A 442 10.99 -12.88 7.54
C HIS A 442 11.46 -14.14 8.26
N ALA A 443 11.77 -15.23 7.54
CA ALA A 443 12.45 -16.37 8.09
C ALA A 443 13.82 -16.00 8.67
N ALA A 444 14.60 -15.21 7.93
CA ALA A 444 15.92 -14.74 8.35
C ALA A 444 15.82 -13.91 9.64
N LEU A 445 14.91 -12.93 9.68
CA LEU A 445 14.67 -12.09 10.86
C LEU A 445 14.22 -12.91 12.06
N THR A 446 13.27 -13.83 11.85
CA THR A 446 12.70 -14.62 12.93
C THR A 446 13.70 -15.64 13.49
N ILE A 447 14.50 -16.25 12.62
CA ILE A 447 15.53 -17.22 13.04
C ILE A 447 16.69 -16.52 13.75
N ALA A 448 17.09 -15.31 13.28
CA ALA A 448 18.22 -14.59 13.86
C ALA A 448 17.88 -13.86 15.16
N PHE A 449 16.69 -13.25 15.24
CA PHE A 449 16.32 -12.32 16.30
C PHE A 449 15.05 -12.73 17.06
N GLY A 450 14.36 -13.79 16.64
CA GLY A 450 13.09 -14.18 17.25
C GLY A 450 11.97 -13.14 17.05
N ARG A 451 11.12 -12.97 18.07
CA ARG A 451 10.02 -11.98 18.07
C ARG A 451 10.49 -10.53 17.85
N PRO A 452 11.58 -10.03 18.44
CA PRO A 452 12.13 -8.72 18.13
C PRO A 452 12.44 -8.50 16.64
N GLY A 453 12.82 -9.54 15.91
CA GLY A 453 13.04 -9.45 14.46
C GLY A 453 11.78 -9.09 13.67
N LEU A 454 10.63 -9.61 14.08
CA LEU A 454 9.34 -9.26 13.47
C LEU A 454 8.93 -7.82 13.80
N ILE A 455 9.22 -7.34 15.01
CA ILE A 455 9.02 -5.91 15.36
C ILE A 455 9.91 -5.04 14.48
N GLY A 456 11.18 -5.42 14.28
CA GLY A 456 12.09 -4.75 13.35
C GLY A 456 11.54 -4.70 11.93
N SER A 457 10.84 -5.75 11.47
CA SER A 457 10.18 -5.77 10.16
C SER A 457 9.10 -4.68 10.00
N PHE A 458 8.37 -4.33 11.05
CA PHE A 458 7.41 -3.22 11.00
C PHE A 458 8.10 -1.86 10.85
N ILE A 459 9.28 -1.69 11.47
CA ILE A 459 10.09 -0.47 11.29
C ILE A 459 10.56 -0.38 9.83
N VAL A 460 11.07 -1.51 9.29
CA VAL A 460 11.47 -1.59 7.88
C VAL A 460 10.28 -1.32 6.97
N LEU A 461 9.10 -1.85 7.28
CA LEU A 461 7.88 -1.58 6.53
C LEU A 461 7.50 -0.10 6.55
N ALA A 462 7.57 0.55 7.72
CA ALA A 462 7.26 1.98 7.83
C ALA A 462 8.21 2.83 6.97
N VAL A 463 9.51 2.50 6.95
CA VAL A 463 10.49 3.15 6.06
C VAL A 463 10.17 2.89 4.60
N GLN A 464 9.81 1.66 4.24
CA GLN A 464 9.44 1.30 2.88
C GLN A 464 8.18 2.03 2.41
N LEU A 465 7.16 2.16 3.28
CA LEU A 465 5.93 2.90 2.95
C LEU A 465 6.22 4.39 2.75
N ALA A 466 7.10 4.99 3.57
CA ALA A 466 7.50 6.38 3.42
C ALA A 466 8.34 6.64 2.15
N ALA A 467 9.02 5.62 1.65
CA ALA A 467 9.87 5.67 0.45
C ALA A 467 9.24 4.96 -0.75
N MET A 468 8.02 4.43 -0.63
CA MET A 468 7.34 3.74 -1.73
C MET A 468 6.90 4.77 -2.78
N GLY A 469 7.37 4.57 -4.00
CA GLY A 469 7.14 5.48 -5.13
C GLY A 469 5.70 5.43 -5.66
N ILE A 470 4.73 5.86 -4.86
CA ILE A 470 3.40 6.24 -5.34
C ILE A 470 3.51 7.59 -6.07
N VAL A 471 4.41 8.45 -5.60
CA VAL A 471 4.84 9.69 -6.26
C VAL A 471 6.21 9.49 -6.90
N PRO A 472 6.58 10.29 -7.92
CA PRO A 472 7.93 10.32 -8.47
C PRO A 472 9.00 10.32 -7.38
N THR A 473 10.06 9.52 -7.56
CA THR A 473 11.13 9.40 -6.54
C THR A 473 11.81 10.73 -6.26
N GLU A 474 11.83 11.61 -7.23
CA GLU A 474 12.40 12.96 -7.19
C GLU A 474 11.57 13.90 -6.31
N ALA A 475 10.27 13.69 -6.24
CA ALA A 475 9.36 14.42 -5.35
C ALA A 475 9.47 13.98 -3.88
N LEU A 476 10.11 12.83 -3.60
CA LEU A 476 10.35 12.37 -2.23
C LEU A 476 11.38 13.25 -1.52
N ALA A 477 11.26 13.35 -0.19
CA ALA A 477 12.29 13.99 0.62
C ALA A 477 13.65 13.28 0.42
N PRO A 478 14.78 14.01 0.36
CA PRO A 478 16.09 13.47 -0.03
C PRO A 478 16.50 12.15 0.65
N PRO A 479 16.29 11.93 1.96
CA PRO A 479 16.66 10.66 2.58
C PRO A 479 15.84 9.48 2.05
N PHE A 480 14.56 9.69 1.70
CA PHE A 480 13.69 8.63 1.17
C PHE A 480 13.95 8.38 -0.31
N ALA A 481 14.18 9.43 -1.10
CA ALA A 481 14.58 9.31 -2.50
C ALA A 481 15.86 8.47 -2.66
N ALA A 482 16.86 8.73 -1.82
CA ALA A 482 18.14 8.01 -1.87
C ALA A 482 18.04 6.51 -1.55
N ILE A 483 17.09 6.09 -0.69
CA ILE A 483 16.95 4.69 -0.28
C ILE A 483 15.90 3.93 -1.07
N SER A 484 14.92 4.61 -1.67
CA SER A 484 13.81 4.02 -2.42
C SER A 484 14.25 2.97 -3.45
N PRO A 485 15.26 3.20 -4.30
CA PRO A 485 15.69 2.24 -5.32
C PRO A 485 16.25 0.92 -4.76
N TYR A 486 16.58 0.88 -3.47
CA TYR A 486 17.17 -0.30 -2.82
C TYR A 486 16.17 -1.09 -1.95
N LEU A 487 14.91 -0.68 -1.93
CA LEU A 487 13.90 -1.28 -1.07
C LEU A 487 13.15 -2.41 -1.76
N PRO A 488 13.00 -3.57 -1.11
CA PRO A 488 12.32 -4.73 -1.69
C PRO A 488 10.85 -4.47 -2.06
N LEU A 489 10.15 -3.60 -1.32
CA LEU A 489 8.77 -3.24 -1.62
C LEU A 489 8.68 -2.39 -2.89
N THR A 490 9.63 -1.48 -3.11
CA THR A 490 9.73 -0.68 -4.34
C THR A 490 9.93 -1.60 -5.54
N TRP A 491 10.87 -2.56 -5.48
CA TRP A 491 11.08 -3.52 -6.57
C TRP A 491 9.83 -4.34 -6.88
N ALA A 492 9.11 -4.76 -5.83
CA ALA A 492 7.89 -5.54 -5.99
C ALA A 492 6.75 -4.71 -6.60
N THR A 493 6.59 -3.45 -6.19
CA THR A 493 5.58 -2.54 -6.72
C THR A 493 5.89 -2.16 -8.16
N THR A 494 7.11 -1.69 -8.45
CA THR A 494 7.54 -1.33 -9.81
C THR A 494 7.41 -2.51 -10.77
N GLY A 495 7.87 -3.70 -10.38
CA GLY A 495 7.77 -4.87 -11.24
C GLY A 495 6.32 -5.29 -11.52
N LEU A 496 5.43 -5.19 -10.55
CA LEU A 496 4.01 -5.50 -10.74
C LEU A 496 3.32 -4.42 -11.59
N GLN A 497 3.65 -3.16 -11.38
CA GLN A 497 3.18 -2.04 -12.18
C GLN A 497 3.52 -2.23 -13.65
N GLN A 498 4.77 -2.45 -13.97
CA GLN A 498 5.23 -2.69 -15.34
C GLN A 498 4.55 -3.90 -16.02
N ILE A 499 4.16 -4.92 -15.25
CA ILE A 499 3.40 -6.05 -15.80
C ILE A 499 1.97 -5.63 -16.11
N ILE A 500 1.31 -4.91 -15.20
CA ILE A 500 -0.11 -4.53 -15.34
C ILE A 500 -0.30 -3.53 -16.47
N THR A 501 0.61 -2.56 -16.59
CA THR A 501 0.59 -1.54 -17.62
C THR A 501 1.16 -2.01 -18.96
N SER A 502 1.63 -3.25 -19.04
CA SER A 502 2.33 -3.77 -20.24
C SER A 502 3.58 -2.97 -20.61
N GLY A 503 4.21 -2.35 -19.64
CA GLY A 503 5.42 -1.54 -19.80
C GLY A 503 6.69 -2.35 -20.11
N SER A 504 7.85 -1.87 -19.70
CA SER A 504 9.15 -2.44 -20.06
C SER A 504 9.42 -3.82 -19.46
N ALA A 505 9.52 -4.85 -20.28
CA ALA A 505 9.91 -6.19 -19.85
C ALA A 505 11.33 -6.24 -19.22
N SER A 506 12.24 -5.36 -19.63
CA SER A 506 13.59 -5.27 -19.07
C SER A 506 13.58 -4.81 -17.62
N VAL A 507 12.70 -3.87 -17.27
CA VAL A 507 12.48 -3.41 -15.89
C VAL A 507 11.91 -4.55 -15.05
N VAL A 508 10.89 -5.26 -15.54
CA VAL A 508 10.31 -6.44 -14.84
C VAL A 508 11.39 -7.47 -14.51
N VAL A 509 12.24 -7.79 -15.49
CA VAL A 509 13.36 -8.74 -15.30
C VAL A 509 14.35 -8.20 -14.28
N GLY A 510 14.71 -6.92 -14.34
CA GLY A 510 15.59 -6.27 -13.37
C GLY A 510 15.05 -6.37 -11.94
N MET A 511 13.77 -6.05 -11.73
CA MET A 511 13.11 -6.15 -10.43
C MET A 511 13.01 -7.61 -9.94
N ALA A 512 12.71 -8.55 -10.84
CA ALA A 512 12.70 -9.97 -10.51
C ALA A 512 14.09 -10.48 -10.08
N VAL A 513 15.16 -10.07 -10.75
CA VAL A 513 16.54 -10.41 -10.37
C VAL A 513 16.91 -9.81 -9.02
N ALA A 514 16.54 -8.56 -8.76
CA ALA A 514 16.76 -7.92 -7.46
C ALA A 514 16.05 -8.67 -6.31
N LEU A 515 14.78 -9.04 -6.53
CA LEU A 515 14.00 -9.83 -5.56
C LEU A 515 14.57 -11.24 -5.37
N LEU A 516 15.02 -11.90 -6.42
CA LEU A 516 15.70 -13.20 -6.34
C LEU A 516 16.99 -13.09 -5.52
N ALA A 517 17.81 -12.09 -5.79
CA ALA A 517 19.05 -11.84 -5.04
C ALA A 517 18.75 -11.56 -3.56
N PHE A 518 17.77 -10.71 -3.28
CA PHE A 518 17.31 -10.40 -1.93
C PHE A 518 16.81 -11.64 -1.18
N GLY A 519 15.97 -12.46 -1.82
CA GLY A 519 15.47 -13.72 -1.26
C GLY A 519 16.58 -14.73 -1.00
N ALA A 520 17.52 -14.87 -1.95
CA ALA A 520 18.67 -15.76 -1.82
C ALA A 520 19.62 -15.34 -0.68
N LEU A 521 19.94 -14.05 -0.59
CA LEU A 521 20.73 -13.48 0.50
C LEU A 521 20.04 -13.67 1.85
N SER A 522 18.74 -13.44 1.90
CA SER A 522 17.93 -13.65 3.10
C SER A 522 17.91 -15.12 3.52
N ALA A 523 17.74 -16.04 2.59
CA ALA A 523 17.79 -17.47 2.85
C ALA A 523 19.18 -17.93 3.32
N ALA A 524 20.24 -17.40 2.72
CA ALA A 524 21.62 -17.67 3.15
C ALA A 524 21.88 -17.15 4.57
N PHE A 525 21.40 -15.94 4.88
CA PHE A 525 21.48 -15.38 6.23
C PHE A 525 20.66 -16.20 7.23
N ALA A 526 19.47 -16.66 6.86
CA ALA A 526 18.67 -17.56 7.68
C ALA A 526 19.41 -18.88 7.97
N ALA A 527 20.07 -19.45 6.96
CA ALA A 527 20.86 -20.67 7.12
C ALA A 527 22.06 -20.47 8.08
N PHE A 528 22.76 -19.35 7.92
CA PHE A 528 23.87 -18.94 8.79
C PHE A 528 23.38 -18.76 10.24
N ALA A 529 22.30 -17.98 10.44
CA ALA A 529 21.72 -17.73 11.75
C ALA A 529 21.26 -19.03 12.43
N LEU A 530 20.59 -19.92 11.69
CA LEU A 530 20.17 -21.23 12.17
C LEU A 530 21.37 -22.08 12.61
N GLY A 531 22.44 -22.09 11.80
CA GLY A 531 23.68 -22.78 12.14
C GLY A 531 24.31 -22.26 13.44
N ARG A 532 24.31 -20.94 13.63
CA ARG A 532 24.80 -20.28 14.84
C ARG A 532 23.94 -20.63 16.06
N THR A 533 22.62 -20.53 15.93
CA THR A 533 21.67 -20.84 17.00
C THR A 533 21.80 -22.31 17.44
N ARG A 534 21.89 -23.25 16.49
CA ARG A 534 22.08 -24.68 16.81
C ARG A 534 23.40 -24.97 17.53
N ARG A 535 24.49 -24.30 17.11
CA ARG A 535 25.78 -24.42 17.82
C ARG A 535 25.70 -23.89 19.24
N ALA A 536 25.01 -22.76 19.45
CA ALA A 536 24.82 -22.18 20.76
C ALA A 536 23.98 -23.11 21.68
N VAL A 537 22.92 -23.71 21.12
CA VAL A 537 22.12 -24.73 21.85
C VAL A 537 22.96 -25.97 22.19
N ALA A 538 23.74 -26.49 21.24
CA ALA A 538 24.60 -27.66 21.46
C ALA A 538 25.70 -27.43 22.49
N LEU A 539 26.18 -26.20 22.64
CA LEU A 539 27.19 -25.80 23.63
C LEU A 539 26.57 -25.37 24.97
N GLY A 540 25.24 -25.43 25.13
CA GLY A 540 24.57 -25.00 26.35
C GLY A 540 24.66 -23.51 26.65
N LEU A 541 24.98 -22.66 25.62
CA LEU A 541 25.19 -21.23 25.77
C LEU A 541 23.86 -20.44 25.75
N LEU A 542 22.76 -21.05 25.34
CA LEU A 542 21.43 -20.48 25.40
C LEU A 542 20.65 -21.05 26.56
N PRO A 543 20.04 -20.24 27.44
CA PRO A 543 19.22 -20.71 28.52
C PRO A 543 18.03 -21.52 27.97
N ALA A 544 17.61 -22.51 28.71
CA ALA A 544 16.51 -23.42 28.35
C ALA A 544 15.17 -22.68 28.08
N ASN A 545 15.09 -21.37 28.36
CA ASN A 545 13.91 -20.52 28.29
C ASN A 545 14.00 -19.41 27.21
N ALA A 546 15.02 -19.40 26.34
CA ALA A 546 15.12 -18.44 25.24
C ALA A 546 14.35 -18.87 23.97
#